data_9339dee1a6a28b0dd434ce0c550c5724
#
_entry.id   9339dee1a6a28b0dd434ce0c550c5724
#
_cell.length_a   1.000
_cell.length_b   1.000
_cell.length_c   1.000
_cell.angle_alpha   90.00
_cell.angle_beta   90.00
_cell.angle_gamma   90.00
#
_symmetry.space_group_name_H-M   'P 1'
#
loop_
_entity.id
_entity.type
_entity.pdbx_description
1 polymer ?
#
loop_
_entity_poly.entity_id
_entity_poly.type
_entity_poly.pdbx_seq_one_letter_code
_entity_poly.pdbx_strand_id
1 'polypeptide(L)'
;IQNDEPKWRDILTWDDLLSQEPLVKQGIPQKVGNVAASSVGRFLRILRRVVKTRQSGIFVPHLSTRMTTIGRELSRIRGGHVYVVDIARLADEEQTLVFGDILRTIYGLYSGELLLEDEEVELPEKVIIFVDELNKYAPARGEASKSPILEQVLDISERGRSFGIVLFSAQQFLSAIHPRVTGNAAT
;
A
#
# COMPACT_ATOMS: atom_id res chain seq x y z
N ILE A 1 29.51 20.91 -10.18
CA ILE A 1 29.07 19.55 -9.79
C ILE A 1 27.59 19.69 -9.56
N GLN A 2 26.77 19.37 -10.58
CA GLN A 2 25.32 19.31 -10.45
C GLN A 2 25.00 18.17 -9.50
N ASN A 3 24.29 18.47 -8.42
CA ASN A 3 23.65 17.48 -7.54
C ASN A 3 22.54 16.81 -8.36
N ASP A 4 22.85 15.67 -8.98
CA ASP A 4 21.83 14.76 -9.47
C ASP A 4 21.22 14.03 -8.25
N GLU A 5 20.31 14.71 -7.57
CA GLU A 5 19.44 14.03 -6.61
C GLU A 5 18.56 13.04 -7.39
N PRO A 6 18.48 11.78 -6.97
CA PRO A 6 17.64 10.80 -7.63
C PRO A 6 16.19 11.31 -7.62
N LYS A 7 15.64 11.47 -8.80
CA LYS A 7 14.23 11.85 -8.95
C LYS A 7 13.37 10.64 -8.60
N TRP A 8 12.89 10.58 -7.39
CA TRP A 8 12.02 9.50 -6.91
C TRP A 8 10.78 9.28 -7.80
N ARG A 9 10.42 10.27 -8.59
CA ARG A 9 9.33 10.20 -9.58
C ARG A 9 9.60 9.24 -10.74
N ASP A 10 10.86 8.91 -10.97
CA ASP A 10 11.28 8.02 -12.07
C ASP A 10 11.38 6.55 -11.61
N ILE A 11 11.09 6.27 -10.34
CA ILE A 11 11.06 4.91 -9.78
C ILE A 11 9.64 4.37 -9.92
N LEU A 12 9.43 3.57 -10.95
CA LEU A 12 8.13 2.96 -11.26
C LEU A 12 8.09 1.47 -10.93
N THR A 13 9.25 0.83 -10.85
CA THR A 13 9.37 -0.61 -10.62
C THR A 13 10.34 -0.92 -9.48
N TRP A 14 10.28 -2.15 -9.00
CA TRP A 14 11.22 -2.64 -8.01
C TRP A 14 12.65 -2.70 -8.54
N ASP A 15 12.83 -2.97 -9.84
CA ASP A 15 14.14 -2.94 -10.48
C ASP A 15 14.68 -1.52 -10.54
N ASP A 16 13.86 -0.51 -10.82
CA ASP A 16 14.27 0.89 -10.76
C ASP A 16 14.79 1.23 -9.35
N LEU A 17 14.05 0.82 -8.30
CA LEU A 17 14.46 1.04 -6.92
C LEU A 17 15.76 0.29 -6.58
N LEU A 18 15.94 -0.95 -7.06
CA LEU A 18 17.08 -1.78 -6.77
C LEU A 18 18.29 -1.49 -7.65
N SER A 19 18.09 -0.94 -8.84
CA SER A 19 19.14 -0.59 -9.81
C SER A 19 19.66 0.83 -9.67
N GLN A 20 19.09 1.64 -8.79
CA GLN A 20 19.57 2.99 -8.54
C GLN A 20 21.07 2.98 -8.21
N GLU A 21 21.86 3.33 -9.21
CA GLU A 21 23.32 3.23 -9.21
C GLU A 21 24.03 3.92 -8.04
N PRO A 22 23.58 5.08 -7.55
CA PRO A 22 24.23 5.71 -6.40
C PRO A 22 24.11 4.89 -5.11
N LEU A 23 23.06 4.08 -4.97
CA LEU A 23 22.85 3.21 -3.81
C LEU A 23 23.54 1.84 -3.95
N VAL A 24 23.89 1.44 -5.18
CA VAL A 24 24.34 0.08 -5.48
C VAL A 24 25.79 0.03 -6.02
N LYS A 25 26.20 0.98 -6.87
CA LYS A 25 27.52 0.94 -7.55
C LYS A 25 28.62 1.72 -6.84
N GLN A 26 28.32 2.76 -6.10
CA GLN A 26 29.36 3.55 -5.40
C GLN A 26 29.70 3.07 -4.00
N GLY A 27 29.29 1.82 -3.66
CA GLY A 27 29.25 1.43 -2.26
C GLY A 27 28.18 2.23 -1.53
N ILE A 28 27.39 1.56 -0.71
CA ILE A 28 26.30 2.19 0.05
C ILE A 28 26.84 3.47 0.68
N PRO A 29 26.24 4.64 0.41
CA PRO A 29 26.73 5.88 0.99
C PRO A 29 26.80 5.74 2.50
N GLN A 30 27.80 6.31 3.12
CA GLN A 30 28.00 6.18 4.58
C GLN A 30 26.79 6.65 5.38
N LYS A 31 25.95 7.48 4.78
CA LYS A 31 24.64 7.90 5.35
C LYS A 31 23.67 8.21 4.21
N VAL A 32 22.40 7.84 4.38
CA VAL A 32 21.27 8.37 3.62
C VAL A 32 20.51 9.28 4.59
N GLY A 33 20.72 10.57 4.48
CA GLY A 33 20.28 11.51 5.51
C GLY A 33 20.92 11.16 6.86
N ASN A 34 20.11 10.91 7.88
CA ASN A 34 20.55 10.51 9.22
C ASN A 34 20.68 8.98 9.43
N VAL A 35 20.47 8.19 8.36
CA VAL A 35 20.47 6.72 8.48
C VAL A 35 21.87 6.16 8.18
N ALA A 36 22.37 5.28 9.05
CA ALA A 36 23.67 4.64 8.84
C ALA A 36 23.67 3.70 7.63
N ALA A 37 24.78 3.66 6.89
CA ALA A 37 24.95 2.81 5.70
C ALA A 37 24.67 1.32 5.97
N SER A 38 25.00 0.82 7.16
CA SER A 38 24.73 -0.56 7.57
C SER A 38 23.22 -0.85 7.61
N SER A 39 22.42 0.09 8.06
CA SER A 39 20.95 -0.02 8.11
C SER A 39 20.35 -0.01 6.70
N VAL A 40 20.84 0.88 5.83
CA VAL A 40 20.44 0.91 4.42
C VAL A 40 20.79 -0.40 3.72
N GLY A 41 22.01 -0.92 3.94
CA GLY A 41 22.46 -2.20 3.37
C GLY A 41 21.62 -3.39 3.87
N ARG A 42 21.22 -3.39 5.14
CA ARG A 42 20.32 -4.41 5.69
C ARG A 42 18.92 -4.32 5.05
N PHE A 43 18.38 -3.14 4.93
CA PHE A 43 17.09 -2.90 4.26
C PHE A 43 17.11 -3.39 2.81
N LEU A 44 18.11 -2.98 2.01
CA LEU A 44 18.22 -3.41 0.62
C LEU A 44 18.38 -4.93 0.45
N ARG A 45 19.10 -5.60 1.37
CA ARG A 45 19.19 -7.07 1.36
C ARG A 45 17.86 -7.75 1.61
N ILE A 46 17.08 -7.23 2.58
CA ILE A 46 15.74 -7.75 2.86
C ILE A 46 14.84 -7.53 1.66
N LEU A 47 14.82 -6.31 1.11
CA LEU A 47 14.02 -5.94 -0.05
C LEU A 47 14.33 -6.84 -1.26
N ARG A 48 15.63 -7.00 -1.60
CA ARG A 48 16.05 -7.89 -2.69
C ARG A 48 15.62 -9.34 -2.47
N ARG A 49 15.67 -9.82 -1.23
CA ARG A 49 15.22 -11.18 -0.91
C ARG A 49 13.73 -11.32 -1.12
N VAL A 50 12.92 -10.38 -0.65
CA VAL A 50 11.47 -10.38 -0.83
C VAL A 50 11.10 -10.34 -2.31
N VAL A 51 11.63 -9.38 -3.06
CA VAL A 51 11.32 -9.19 -4.49
C VAL A 51 11.75 -10.38 -5.34
N LYS A 52 12.96 -10.96 -5.09
CA LYS A 52 13.49 -12.04 -5.92
C LYS A 52 13.00 -13.43 -5.56
N THR A 53 12.61 -13.68 -4.30
CA THR A 53 12.16 -15.01 -3.85
C THR A 53 10.67 -15.24 -4.04
N ARG A 54 9.90 -14.20 -4.22
CA ARG A 54 8.44 -14.31 -4.35
C ARG A 54 8.04 -14.53 -5.80
N GLN A 55 7.39 -15.66 -6.05
CA GLN A 55 6.91 -16.07 -7.39
C GLN A 55 5.45 -15.65 -7.65
N SER A 56 4.87 -14.84 -6.78
CA SER A 56 3.47 -14.42 -6.85
C SER A 56 3.13 -13.55 -8.08
N GLY A 57 4.15 -12.94 -8.71
CA GLY A 57 3.94 -12.06 -9.87
C GLY A 57 3.48 -10.64 -9.53
N ILE A 58 3.31 -10.29 -8.22
CA ILE A 58 2.97 -8.91 -7.82
C ILE A 58 4.18 -7.97 -7.86
N PHE A 59 5.39 -8.53 -7.76
CA PHE A 59 6.64 -7.78 -7.91
C PHE A 59 7.19 -8.02 -9.29
N VAL A 60 7.02 -7.07 -10.18
CA VAL A 60 7.50 -7.17 -11.56
C VAL A 60 8.69 -6.25 -11.79
N PRO A 61 9.75 -6.71 -12.47
CA PRO A 61 10.91 -5.88 -12.79
C PRO A 61 10.54 -4.75 -13.76
N HIS A 62 9.67 -5.03 -14.73
CA HIS A 62 9.22 -4.08 -15.73
C HIS A 62 7.72 -4.25 -15.98
N LEU A 63 7.02 -3.12 -16.10
CA LEU A 63 5.62 -3.13 -16.52
C LEU A 63 5.54 -3.46 -18.01
N SER A 64 4.84 -4.53 -18.34
CA SER A 64 4.47 -4.83 -19.73
C SER A 64 3.19 -4.08 -20.09
N THR A 65 2.89 -3.98 -21.40
CA THR A 65 1.65 -3.34 -21.89
C THR A 65 0.34 -3.98 -21.38
N ARG A 66 0.43 -5.19 -20.83
CA ARG A 66 -0.71 -5.93 -20.26
C ARG A 66 -0.76 -5.85 -18.72
N MET A 67 0.17 -5.16 -18.11
CA MET A 67 0.26 -5.01 -16.66
C MET A 67 -0.11 -3.58 -16.26
N THR A 68 -0.66 -3.46 -15.06
CA THR A 68 -1.00 -2.19 -14.45
C THR A 68 -0.59 -2.18 -12.99
N THR A 69 -0.61 -1.03 -12.35
CA THR A 69 -0.42 -0.93 -10.90
C THR A 69 -1.77 -0.74 -10.21
N ILE A 70 -1.85 -1.14 -8.95
CA ILE A 70 -3.05 -0.90 -8.13
C ILE A 70 -3.39 0.59 -8.11
N GLY A 71 -2.42 1.45 -7.89
CA GLY A 71 -2.61 2.89 -7.87
C GLY A 71 -3.22 3.43 -9.16
N ARG A 72 -2.75 2.96 -10.32
CA ARG A 72 -3.27 3.38 -11.62
C ARG A 72 -4.71 2.91 -11.86
N GLU A 73 -5.05 1.69 -11.45
CA GLU A 73 -6.43 1.21 -11.58
C GLU A 73 -7.38 1.95 -10.65
N LEU A 74 -6.95 2.20 -9.41
CA LEU A 74 -7.76 2.90 -8.42
C LEU A 74 -7.94 4.39 -8.73
N SER A 75 -6.96 5.03 -9.40
CA SER A 75 -7.12 6.42 -9.85
C SER A 75 -8.17 6.59 -10.96
N ARG A 76 -8.65 5.50 -11.55
CA ARG A 76 -9.62 5.49 -12.65
C ARG A 76 -10.95 4.84 -12.28
N ILE A 77 -11.23 4.67 -10.99
CA ILE A 77 -12.50 4.09 -10.55
C ILE A 77 -13.67 4.98 -10.96
N ARG A 78 -14.78 4.32 -11.30
CA ARG A 78 -15.99 5.00 -11.78
C ARG A 78 -17.21 4.61 -10.93
N GLY A 79 -18.13 5.53 -10.79
CA GLY A 79 -19.41 5.29 -10.11
C GLY A 79 -20.19 4.15 -10.76
N GLY A 80 -20.81 3.31 -9.93
CA GLY A 80 -21.60 2.17 -10.37
C GLY A 80 -20.80 0.93 -10.79
N HIS A 81 -19.46 0.96 -10.68
CA HIS A 81 -18.61 -0.19 -11.00
C HIS A 81 -18.21 -0.95 -9.74
N VAL A 82 -17.95 -2.25 -9.91
CA VAL A 82 -17.40 -3.12 -8.88
C VAL A 82 -16.02 -3.57 -9.34
N TYR A 83 -15.01 -3.37 -8.51
CA TYR A 83 -13.64 -3.80 -8.73
C TYR A 83 -13.32 -4.94 -7.77
N VAL A 84 -12.88 -6.07 -8.29
CA VAL A 84 -12.53 -7.23 -7.49
C VAL A 84 -11.02 -7.43 -7.56
N VAL A 85 -10.37 -7.41 -6.38
CA VAL A 85 -8.94 -7.72 -6.25
C VAL A 85 -8.81 -9.09 -5.61
N ASP A 86 -8.50 -10.10 -6.41
CA ASP A 86 -8.29 -11.46 -5.94
C ASP A 86 -6.87 -11.63 -5.39
N ILE A 87 -6.78 -11.78 -4.07
CA ILE A 87 -5.53 -11.98 -3.34
C ILE A 87 -5.42 -13.36 -2.68
N ALA A 88 -6.39 -14.25 -2.92
CA ALA A 88 -6.51 -15.53 -2.21
C ALA A 88 -5.30 -16.45 -2.42
N ARG A 89 -4.59 -16.32 -3.54
CA ARG A 89 -3.40 -17.14 -3.85
C ARG A 89 -2.07 -16.53 -3.39
N LEU A 90 -2.11 -15.32 -2.86
CA LEU A 90 -0.92 -14.64 -2.35
C LEU A 90 -0.57 -15.15 -0.95
N ALA A 91 0.72 -15.10 -0.60
CA ALA A 91 1.14 -15.32 0.79
C ALA A 91 0.62 -14.22 1.71
N ASP A 92 0.49 -14.49 3.00
CA ASP A 92 -0.13 -13.57 3.96
C ASP A 92 0.51 -12.17 3.99
N GLU A 93 1.84 -12.10 3.91
CA GLU A 93 2.52 -10.81 3.85
C GLU A 93 2.26 -10.06 2.53
N GLU A 94 2.10 -10.79 1.43
CA GLU A 94 1.77 -10.20 0.13
C GLU A 94 0.32 -9.71 0.10
N GLN A 95 -0.61 -10.48 0.67
CA GLN A 95 -2.00 -10.04 0.85
C GLN A 95 -2.05 -8.74 1.67
N THR A 96 -1.26 -8.70 2.74
CA THR A 96 -1.15 -7.52 3.60
C THR A 96 -0.60 -6.30 2.84
N LEU A 97 0.43 -6.49 2.01
CA LEU A 97 0.98 -5.42 1.17
C LEU A 97 -0.04 -4.90 0.16
N VAL A 98 -0.71 -5.80 -0.56
CA VAL A 98 -1.73 -5.42 -1.56
C VAL A 98 -2.88 -4.68 -0.90
N PHE A 99 -3.41 -5.20 0.21
CA PHE A 99 -4.49 -4.56 0.94
C PHE A 99 -4.09 -3.18 1.47
N GLY A 100 -2.89 -3.06 2.04
CA GLY A 100 -2.35 -1.79 2.49
C GLY A 100 -2.17 -0.77 1.37
N ASP A 101 -1.72 -1.20 0.19
CA ASP A 101 -1.58 -0.32 -0.97
C ASP A 101 -2.94 0.18 -1.49
N ILE A 102 -3.95 -0.69 -1.49
CA ILE A 102 -5.33 -0.32 -1.83
C ILE A 102 -5.85 0.74 -0.86
N LEU A 103 -5.75 0.51 0.45
CA LEU A 103 -6.24 1.44 1.47
C LEU A 103 -5.53 2.79 1.37
N ARG A 104 -4.20 2.77 1.27
CA ARG A 104 -3.38 3.98 1.15
C ARG A 104 -3.73 4.78 -0.10
N THR A 105 -3.90 4.10 -1.22
CA THR A 105 -4.24 4.75 -2.49
C THR A 105 -5.64 5.37 -2.43
N ILE A 106 -6.65 4.63 -1.98
CA ILE A 106 -8.01 5.15 -1.86
C ILE A 106 -8.05 6.31 -0.88
N TYR A 107 -7.43 6.16 0.30
CA TYR A 107 -7.40 7.25 1.27
C TYR A 107 -6.72 8.49 0.70
N GLY A 108 -5.55 8.35 0.08
CA GLY A 108 -4.81 9.46 -0.51
C GLY A 108 -5.57 10.18 -1.63
N LEU A 109 -6.28 9.43 -2.50
CA LEU A 109 -7.12 10.01 -3.54
C LEU A 109 -8.29 10.81 -2.97
N TYR A 110 -9.01 10.26 -1.99
CA TYR A 110 -10.20 10.88 -1.41
C TYR A 110 -9.88 11.97 -0.40
N SER A 111 -8.72 11.93 0.25
CA SER A 111 -8.24 13.03 1.12
C SER A 111 -7.60 14.18 0.34
N GLY A 112 -7.28 13.99 -0.94
CA GLY A 112 -6.57 14.96 -1.77
C GLY A 112 -5.04 14.95 -1.56
N GLU A 113 -4.49 13.97 -0.84
CA GLU A 113 -3.04 13.79 -0.67
C GLU A 113 -2.37 13.22 -1.93
N LEU A 114 -3.12 12.43 -2.72
CA LEU A 114 -2.71 11.93 -4.02
C LEU A 114 -3.49 12.65 -5.12
N LEU A 115 -2.77 13.12 -6.13
CA LEU A 115 -3.38 13.70 -7.31
C LEU A 115 -3.75 12.62 -8.31
N LEU A 116 -4.86 12.82 -9.03
CA LEU A 116 -5.20 12.00 -10.18
C LEU A 116 -4.17 12.23 -11.30
N GLU A 117 -3.76 11.14 -11.96
CA GLU A 117 -2.88 11.23 -13.13
C GLU A 117 -3.57 11.90 -14.33
N ASP A 118 -4.89 11.84 -14.36
CA ASP A 118 -5.73 12.33 -15.45
C ASP A 118 -6.76 13.31 -14.86
N GLU A 119 -6.64 14.57 -15.21
CA GLU A 119 -7.52 15.65 -14.73
C GLU A 119 -8.98 15.51 -15.21
N GLU A 120 -9.22 14.68 -16.25
CA GLU A 120 -10.57 14.43 -16.78
C GLU A 120 -11.32 13.35 -15.96
N VAL A 121 -10.64 12.65 -15.05
CA VAL A 121 -11.25 11.60 -14.22
C VAL A 121 -11.82 12.22 -12.95
N GLU A 122 -13.13 12.20 -12.82
CA GLU A 122 -13.83 12.57 -11.60
C GLU A 122 -14.07 11.33 -10.74
N LEU A 123 -13.59 11.36 -9.49
CA LEU A 123 -13.81 10.27 -8.55
C LEU A 123 -15.29 10.20 -8.15
N PRO A 124 -15.84 9.00 -7.93
CA PRO A 124 -17.16 8.85 -7.35
C PRO A 124 -17.26 9.55 -5.99
N GLU A 125 -18.41 10.12 -5.67
CA GLU A 125 -18.65 10.76 -4.36
C GLU A 125 -18.37 9.81 -3.18
N LYS A 126 -18.60 8.52 -3.39
CA LYS A 126 -18.40 7.48 -2.37
C LYS A 126 -17.73 6.25 -2.96
N VAL A 127 -16.84 5.66 -2.17
CA VAL A 127 -16.25 4.35 -2.42
C VAL A 127 -16.57 3.41 -1.25
N ILE A 128 -16.99 2.20 -1.58
CA ILE A 128 -17.27 1.16 -0.59
C ILE A 128 -16.22 0.08 -0.74
N ILE A 129 -15.50 -0.19 0.34
CA ILE A 129 -14.48 -1.23 0.42
C ILE A 129 -15.06 -2.42 1.19
N PHE A 130 -15.20 -3.56 0.53
CA PHE A 130 -15.58 -4.81 1.19
C PHE A 130 -14.33 -5.63 1.49
N VAL A 131 -14.16 -6.01 2.75
CA VAL A 131 -13.04 -6.86 3.18
C VAL A 131 -13.57 -8.00 4.04
N ASP A 132 -13.18 -9.23 3.71
CA ASP A 132 -13.41 -10.37 4.57
C ASP A 132 -12.27 -10.53 5.56
N GLU A 133 -12.58 -10.95 6.78
CA GLU A 133 -11.60 -11.16 7.86
C GLU A 133 -10.71 -9.96 8.17
N LEU A 134 -11.30 -8.78 8.43
CA LEU A 134 -10.56 -7.56 8.79
C LEU A 134 -9.62 -7.75 10.00
N ASN A 135 -9.90 -8.71 10.89
CA ASN A 135 -9.04 -9.08 12.00
C ASN A 135 -7.62 -9.51 11.55
N LYS A 136 -7.45 -9.93 10.31
CA LYS A 136 -6.13 -10.23 9.73
C LYS A 136 -5.25 -8.97 9.64
N TYR A 137 -5.86 -7.83 9.37
CA TYR A 137 -5.19 -6.55 9.14
C TYR A 137 -5.27 -5.60 10.34
N ALA A 138 -6.32 -5.73 11.14
CA ALA A 138 -6.55 -4.93 12.33
C ALA A 138 -6.94 -5.82 13.53
N PRO A 139 -6.03 -6.68 14.02
CA PRO A 139 -6.31 -7.58 15.13
C PRO A 139 -6.41 -6.83 16.46
N ALA A 140 -7.22 -7.38 17.38
CA ALA A 140 -7.36 -6.84 18.74
C ALA A 140 -6.06 -6.91 19.55
N ARG A 141 -5.21 -7.91 19.27
CA ARG A 141 -3.95 -8.19 20.00
C ARG A 141 -2.92 -8.81 19.05
N GLY A 142 -1.64 -8.74 19.44
CA GLY A 142 -0.54 -9.42 18.73
C GLY A 142 0.43 -8.47 18.03
N GLU A 143 1.40 -9.01 17.29
CA GLU A 143 2.45 -8.23 16.61
C GLU A 143 1.89 -7.38 15.46
N ALA A 144 0.84 -7.81 14.80
CA ALA A 144 0.16 -7.04 13.77
C ALA A 144 -0.46 -5.74 14.29
N SER A 145 -0.65 -5.61 15.63
CA SER A 145 -1.06 -4.35 16.25
C SER A 145 -0.02 -3.22 16.14
N LYS A 146 1.17 -3.52 15.59
CA LYS A 146 2.23 -2.54 15.29
C LYS A 146 2.43 -2.34 13.77
N SER A 147 1.56 -2.92 12.96
CA SER A 147 1.65 -2.82 11.51
C SER A 147 1.24 -1.43 11.02
N PRO A 148 1.95 -0.85 10.04
CA PRO A 148 1.52 0.37 9.36
C PRO A 148 0.10 0.25 8.75
N ILE A 149 -0.33 -0.95 8.41
CA ILE A 149 -1.66 -1.21 7.86
C ILE A 149 -2.75 -1.02 8.91
N LEU A 150 -2.48 -1.37 10.17
CA LEU A 150 -3.42 -1.09 11.25
C LEU A 150 -3.74 0.40 11.32
N GLU A 151 -2.74 1.27 11.28
CA GLU A 151 -2.96 2.72 11.31
C GLU A 151 -3.82 3.20 10.14
N GLN A 152 -3.63 2.66 8.95
CA GLN A 152 -4.47 2.97 7.78
C GLN A 152 -5.92 2.52 7.97
N VAL A 153 -6.13 1.32 8.52
CA VAL A 153 -7.48 0.84 8.85
C VAL A 153 -8.14 1.74 9.89
N LEU A 154 -7.39 2.17 10.91
CA LEU A 154 -7.87 3.07 11.95
C LEU A 154 -8.23 4.44 11.35
N ASP A 155 -7.38 5.02 10.51
CA ASP A 155 -7.65 6.30 9.85
C ASP A 155 -8.93 6.24 9.01
N ILE A 156 -9.13 5.17 8.24
CA ILE A 156 -10.36 4.98 7.46
C ILE A 156 -11.57 4.80 8.38
N SER A 157 -11.43 4.03 9.46
CA SER A 157 -12.54 3.81 10.42
C SER A 157 -12.96 5.09 11.14
N GLU A 158 -12.02 6.00 11.40
CA GLU A 158 -12.25 7.23 12.14
C GLU A 158 -12.67 8.40 11.24
N ARG A 159 -12.06 8.51 10.07
CA ARG A 159 -12.19 9.68 9.17
C ARG A 159 -12.77 9.35 7.81
N GLY A 160 -12.80 8.08 7.41
CA GLY A 160 -13.23 7.69 6.07
C GLY A 160 -14.58 8.26 5.68
N ARG A 161 -15.54 8.34 6.62
CA ARG A 161 -16.86 8.92 6.39
C ARG A 161 -16.82 10.35 5.87
N SER A 162 -15.91 11.19 6.38
CA SER A 162 -15.78 12.59 5.96
C SER A 162 -15.23 12.72 4.53
N PHE A 163 -14.55 11.70 4.05
CA PHE A 163 -14.00 11.62 2.69
C PHE A 163 -14.87 10.79 1.74
N GLY A 164 -16.00 10.26 2.19
CA GLY A 164 -16.82 9.38 1.35
C GLY A 164 -16.34 7.93 1.27
N ILE A 165 -15.42 7.52 2.14
CA ILE A 165 -14.91 6.13 2.20
C ILE A 165 -15.71 5.34 3.23
N VAL A 166 -16.26 4.22 2.81
CA VAL A 166 -17.02 3.29 3.67
C VAL A 166 -16.35 1.93 3.67
N LEU A 167 -16.01 1.42 4.84
CA LEU A 167 -15.43 0.11 5.02
C LEU A 167 -16.48 -0.87 5.54
N PHE A 168 -16.75 -1.92 4.77
CA PHE A 168 -17.57 -3.04 5.19
C PHE A 168 -16.70 -4.26 5.43
N SER A 169 -16.91 -4.92 6.57
CA SER A 169 -16.18 -6.14 6.91
C SER A 169 -17.12 -7.24 7.40
N ALA A 170 -16.90 -8.45 6.90
CA ALA A 170 -17.49 -9.67 7.45
C ALA A 170 -16.52 -10.29 8.48
N GLN A 171 -17.06 -10.72 9.63
CA GLN A 171 -16.28 -11.28 10.72
C GLN A 171 -17.03 -12.40 11.43
N GLN A 172 -16.29 -13.42 11.86
CA GLN A 172 -16.86 -14.44 12.74
C GLN A 172 -16.93 -13.95 14.20
N PHE A 173 -15.90 -13.23 14.65
CA PHE A 173 -15.80 -12.76 16.04
C PHE A 173 -15.42 -11.29 16.09
N LEU A 174 -16.32 -10.44 16.57
CA LEU A 174 -16.08 -9.02 16.74
C LEU A 174 -14.91 -8.72 17.71
N SER A 175 -14.75 -9.58 18.74
CA SER A 175 -13.64 -9.48 19.71
C SER A 175 -12.25 -9.70 19.11
N ALA A 176 -12.16 -10.24 17.90
CA ALA A 176 -10.91 -10.41 17.18
C ALA A 176 -10.40 -9.13 16.49
N ILE A 177 -11.27 -8.12 16.32
CA ILE A 177 -10.93 -6.84 15.69
C ILE A 177 -10.45 -5.83 16.74
N HIS A 178 -9.57 -4.93 16.30
CA HIS A 178 -9.06 -3.84 17.13
C HIS A 178 -10.20 -2.97 17.69
N PRO A 179 -10.22 -2.67 19.02
CA PRO A 179 -11.34 -1.97 19.67
C PRO A 179 -11.69 -0.59 19.08
N ARG A 180 -10.69 0.16 18.58
CA ARG A 180 -10.95 1.45 17.92
C ARG A 180 -11.73 1.30 16.62
N VAL A 181 -11.54 0.21 15.88
CA VAL A 181 -12.32 -0.08 14.66
C VAL A 181 -13.76 -0.37 15.02
N THR A 182 -13.99 -1.28 15.97
CA THR A 182 -15.34 -1.65 16.40
C THR A 182 -16.07 -0.51 17.10
N GLY A 183 -15.35 0.35 17.83
CA GLY A 183 -15.93 1.53 18.48
C GLY A 183 -16.40 2.62 17.51
N ASN A 184 -15.84 2.66 16.29
CA ASN A 184 -16.23 3.59 15.23
C ASN A 184 -17.19 2.97 14.22
N ALA A 185 -17.46 1.66 14.31
CA ALA A 185 -18.42 1.00 13.45
C ALA A 185 -19.86 1.43 13.78
N ALA A 186 -20.63 1.73 12.75
CA ALA A 186 -22.06 1.88 12.89
C ALA A 186 -22.68 0.50 13.14
N THR A 187 -23.48 0.38 14.19
CA THR A 187 -24.30 -0.79 14.52
C THR A 187 -25.69 -0.61 13.98
#